data_54669663ddc805922cc82c4b451fa24b
#
_entry.id   54669663ddc805922cc82c4b451fa24b
#
_cell.length_a   1.000
_cell.length_b   1.000
_cell.length_c   1.000
_cell.angle_alpha   90.00
_cell.angle_beta   90.00
_cell.angle_gamma   90.00
#
_symmetry.space_group_name_H-M   'P 1'
#
loop_
_entity.id
_entity.type
_entity.pdbx_description
1 polymer ?
#
loop_
_entity_poly.entity_id
_entity_poly.type
_entity_poly.pdbx_seq_one_letter_code
_entity_poly.pdbx_strand_id
1 'polypeptide(L)'
;YNLLDRLMVETYTLILRIGSEVDSINYDIFTKKPEKVIEHLSLTRKNIILLNTTFKPQIRVFHKFESGGIKGYAEDMEDYWGNILDQYQRMFDMVEDYGELIEGLSHTFDSLQANKTNEIMKVLTFLSTIMLPLTVVSSIYGMNLDLPLQSSHYAFWGIIAVMLVIVVLFFFYFKRRRWL
;
A
#
# COMPACT_ATOMS: atom_id res chain seq x y z
N TYR A 1 -42.01 5.74 9.60
CA TYR A 1 -40.98 6.74 9.89
C TYR A 1 -40.06 6.26 11.03
N ASN A 2 -40.57 6.06 12.26
CA ASN A 2 -39.75 5.68 13.44
C ASN A 2 -38.89 4.40 13.22
N LEU A 3 -39.37 3.44 12.45
CA LEU A 3 -38.59 2.24 12.14
C LEU A 3 -37.40 2.54 11.20
N LEU A 4 -37.65 3.37 10.18
CA LEU A 4 -36.58 3.79 9.24
C LEU A 4 -35.54 4.65 9.94
N ASP A 5 -35.97 5.60 10.75
CA ASP A 5 -35.09 6.46 11.53
C ASP A 5 -34.17 5.63 12.45
N ARG A 6 -34.72 4.63 13.13
CA ARG A 6 -33.92 3.71 13.97
C ARG A 6 -32.92 2.88 13.15
N LEU A 7 -33.33 2.38 11.99
CA LEU A 7 -32.43 1.63 11.08
C LEU A 7 -31.30 2.53 10.56
N MET A 8 -31.58 3.81 10.32
CA MET A 8 -30.57 4.78 9.90
C MET A 8 -29.53 5.04 10.98
N VAL A 9 -29.95 5.18 12.25
CA VAL A 9 -29.01 5.32 13.37
C VAL A 9 -28.10 4.10 13.50
N GLU A 10 -28.65 2.90 13.36
CA GLU A 10 -27.83 1.66 13.39
C GLU A 10 -26.87 1.61 12.19
N THR A 11 -27.35 1.97 11.01
CA THR A 11 -26.52 2.02 9.79
C THR A 11 -25.41 3.05 9.92
N TYR A 12 -25.70 4.24 10.43
CA TYR A 12 -24.71 5.28 10.70
C TYR A 12 -23.59 4.78 11.63
N THR A 13 -23.97 4.04 12.69
CA THR A 13 -23.01 3.44 13.62
C THR A 13 -22.09 2.44 12.91
N LEU A 14 -22.63 1.64 11.97
CA LEU A 14 -21.80 0.72 11.15
C LEU A 14 -20.83 1.48 10.24
N ILE A 15 -21.25 2.58 9.64
CA ILE A 15 -20.41 3.41 8.79
C ILE A 15 -19.27 4.03 9.61
N LEU A 16 -19.54 4.54 10.81
CA LEU A 16 -18.51 5.06 11.72
C LEU A 16 -17.49 3.97 12.11
N ARG A 17 -17.98 2.74 12.31
CA ARG A 17 -17.09 1.62 12.58
C ARG A 17 -16.14 1.33 11.40
N ILE A 18 -16.65 1.40 10.17
CA ILE A 18 -15.79 1.26 8.97
C ILE A 18 -14.78 2.40 8.91
N GLY A 19 -15.15 3.63 9.23
CA GLY A 19 -14.21 4.75 9.35
C GLY A 19 -13.08 4.44 10.33
N SER A 20 -13.39 3.89 11.51
CA SER A 20 -12.36 3.48 12.48
C SER A 20 -11.47 2.33 11.98
N GLU A 21 -12.00 1.43 11.13
CA GLU A 21 -11.20 0.40 10.47
C GLU A 21 -10.24 1.01 9.43
N VAL A 22 -10.69 2.00 8.65
CA VAL A 22 -9.84 2.74 7.71
C VAL A 22 -8.70 3.46 8.44
N ASP A 23 -8.98 4.13 9.56
CA ASP A 23 -7.96 4.78 10.39
C ASP A 23 -6.96 3.76 10.97
N SER A 24 -7.45 2.61 11.42
CA SER A 24 -6.60 1.51 11.90
C SER A 24 -5.66 1.00 10.80
N ILE A 25 -6.14 0.88 9.56
CA ILE A 25 -5.33 0.45 8.42
C ILE A 25 -4.23 1.48 8.13
N ASN A 26 -4.53 2.78 8.21
CA ASN A 26 -3.53 3.83 8.03
C ASN A 26 -2.35 3.67 9.02
N TYR A 27 -2.63 3.32 10.26
CA TYR A 27 -1.59 3.00 11.24
C TYR A 27 -0.88 1.66 10.93
N ASP A 28 -1.64 0.65 10.53
CA ASP A 28 -1.15 -0.71 10.29
C ASP A 28 -0.15 -0.79 9.12
N ILE A 29 -0.29 0.05 8.10
CA ILE A 29 0.61 0.13 6.94
C ILE A 29 2.07 0.33 7.36
N PHE A 30 2.30 1.05 8.46
CA PHE A 30 3.66 1.37 8.94
C PHE A 30 4.15 0.44 10.04
N THR A 31 3.26 -0.33 10.70
CA THR A 31 3.57 -1.07 11.93
C THR A 31 3.44 -2.57 11.80
N LYS A 32 2.56 -3.05 10.93
CA LYS A 32 2.25 -4.48 10.79
C LYS A 32 2.96 -5.14 9.62
N LYS A 33 2.96 -6.46 9.62
CA LYS A 33 3.45 -7.26 8.51
C LYS A 33 2.57 -7.09 7.27
N PRO A 34 3.17 -7.06 6.06
CA PRO A 34 2.44 -6.84 4.81
C PRO A 34 1.22 -7.74 4.61
N GLU A 35 1.30 -9.01 4.96
CA GLU A 35 0.23 -9.98 4.78
C GLU A 35 -1.03 -9.58 5.56
N LYS A 36 -0.86 -9.10 6.81
CA LYS A 36 -1.98 -8.65 7.66
C LYS A 36 -2.59 -7.35 7.17
N VAL A 37 -1.76 -6.46 6.61
CA VAL A 37 -2.25 -5.19 6.03
C VAL A 37 -3.08 -5.47 4.79
N ILE A 38 -2.62 -6.36 3.90
CA ILE A 38 -3.36 -6.76 2.69
C ILE A 38 -4.70 -7.38 3.05
N GLU A 39 -4.73 -8.29 4.03
CA GLU A 39 -5.96 -8.91 4.51
C GLU A 39 -6.95 -7.85 5.01
N HIS A 40 -6.50 -6.95 5.88
CA HIS A 40 -7.33 -5.88 6.45
C HIS A 40 -7.84 -4.90 5.37
N LEU A 41 -6.97 -4.44 4.47
CA LEU A 41 -7.34 -3.61 3.31
C LEU A 41 -8.42 -4.29 2.45
N SER A 42 -8.23 -5.58 2.12
CA SER A 42 -9.14 -6.33 1.27
C SER A 42 -10.52 -6.50 1.90
N LEU A 43 -10.58 -6.81 3.21
CA LEU A 43 -11.84 -6.97 3.94
C LEU A 43 -12.59 -5.65 4.05
N THR A 44 -11.92 -4.57 4.44
CA THR A 44 -12.54 -3.25 4.59
C THR A 44 -13.01 -2.72 3.24
N ARG A 45 -12.21 -2.87 2.17
CA ARG A 45 -12.62 -2.51 0.80
C ARG A 45 -13.86 -3.28 0.36
N LYS A 46 -13.92 -4.59 0.62
CA LYS A 46 -15.11 -5.40 0.32
C LYS A 46 -16.35 -4.87 1.05
N ASN A 47 -16.24 -4.53 2.33
CA ASN A 47 -17.34 -4.00 3.12
C ASN A 47 -17.83 -2.65 2.57
N ILE A 48 -16.92 -1.75 2.19
CA ILE A 48 -17.24 -0.46 1.57
C ILE A 48 -17.96 -0.65 0.23
N ILE A 49 -17.49 -1.55 -0.63
CA ILE A 49 -18.13 -1.86 -1.91
C ILE A 49 -19.55 -2.40 -1.68
N LEU A 50 -19.74 -3.25 -0.67
CA LEU A 50 -21.03 -3.82 -0.32
C LEU A 50 -22.02 -2.74 0.14
N LEU A 51 -21.57 -1.80 0.97
CA LEU A 51 -22.37 -0.65 1.36
C LEU A 51 -22.71 0.22 0.15
N ASN A 52 -21.74 0.57 -0.68
CA ASN A 52 -21.91 1.42 -1.85
C ASN A 52 -22.93 0.83 -2.83
N THR A 53 -22.83 -0.48 -3.12
CA THR A 53 -23.79 -1.18 -3.97
C THR A 53 -25.19 -1.28 -3.36
N THR A 54 -25.30 -1.23 -2.03
CA THR A 54 -26.59 -1.25 -1.32
C THR A 54 -27.22 0.14 -1.26
N PHE A 55 -26.45 1.17 -0.97
CA PHE A 55 -26.94 2.55 -0.80
C PHE A 55 -27.41 3.17 -2.11
N LYS A 56 -26.61 3.04 -3.17
CA LYS A 56 -26.88 3.70 -4.45
C LYS A 56 -28.27 3.44 -5.07
N PRO A 57 -28.83 2.21 -5.09
CA PRO A 57 -30.21 1.99 -5.53
C PRO A 57 -31.24 2.50 -4.55
N GLN A 58 -30.97 2.51 -3.24
CA GLN A 58 -31.93 2.94 -2.21
C GLN A 58 -32.14 4.45 -2.22
N ILE A 59 -31.14 5.27 -2.51
CA ILE A 59 -31.27 6.71 -2.71
C ILE A 59 -32.35 7.00 -3.77
N ARG A 60 -32.38 6.26 -4.86
CA ARG A 60 -33.41 6.42 -5.91
C ARG A 60 -34.82 6.09 -5.45
N VAL A 61 -34.94 5.17 -4.49
CA VAL A 61 -36.22 4.81 -3.90
C VAL A 61 -36.71 5.95 -2.98
N PHE A 62 -35.85 6.46 -2.10
CA PHE A 62 -36.17 7.57 -1.21
C PHE A 62 -36.53 8.85 -1.99
N HIS A 63 -35.80 9.12 -3.07
CA HIS A 63 -36.13 10.26 -3.96
C HIS A 63 -37.52 10.13 -4.59
N LYS A 64 -37.99 8.91 -4.92
CA LYS A 64 -39.35 8.69 -5.43
C LYS A 64 -40.41 8.93 -4.35
N PHE A 65 -40.11 8.65 -3.10
CA PHE A 65 -40.99 8.93 -1.99
C PHE A 65 -41.08 10.43 -1.71
N GLU A 66 -39.96 11.15 -1.69
CA GLU A 66 -39.88 12.59 -1.50
C GLU A 66 -40.63 13.34 -2.61
N SER A 67 -40.41 12.95 -3.88
CA SER A 67 -41.03 13.62 -5.05
C SER A 67 -42.53 13.33 -5.26
N GLY A 68 -43.19 12.61 -4.32
CA GLY A 68 -44.63 12.27 -4.42
C GLY A 68 -44.92 11.27 -5.57
N GLY A 69 -43.92 10.65 -6.16
CA GLY A 69 -44.04 9.74 -7.33
C GLY A 69 -44.74 8.40 -7.02
N ILE A 70 -45.14 8.15 -5.76
CA ILE A 70 -45.78 6.90 -5.33
C ILE A 70 -47.25 7.19 -4.95
N LYS A 71 -48.16 6.69 -5.78
CA LYS A 71 -49.61 6.83 -5.53
C LYS A 71 -50.01 6.15 -4.23
N GLY A 72 -50.81 6.88 -3.39
CA GLY A 72 -51.37 6.37 -2.14
C GLY A 72 -50.60 6.74 -0.88
N TYR A 73 -49.52 7.49 -1.00
CA TYR A 73 -48.87 8.15 0.15
C TYR A 73 -49.47 9.54 0.37
N ALA A 74 -49.70 9.91 1.66
CA ALA A 74 -50.29 11.18 2.04
C ALA A 74 -49.32 12.33 1.69
N GLU A 75 -49.85 13.39 1.12
CA GLU A 75 -49.13 14.61 0.72
C GLU A 75 -48.38 15.29 1.90
N ASP A 76 -48.80 15.05 3.14
CA ASP A 76 -48.22 15.63 4.38
C ASP A 76 -46.90 14.99 4.81
N MET A 77 -46.32 14.07 4.05
CA MET A 77 -45.12 13.31 4.42
C MET A 77 -43.85 13.72 3.65
N GLU A 78 -43.90 14.71 2.79
CA GLU A 78 -42.77 15.16 1.95
C GLU A 78 -41.55 15.59 2.80
N ASP A 79 -41.77 16.40 3.83
CA ASP A 79 -40.73 16.89 4.74
C ASP A 79 -40.03 15.74 5.49
N TYR A 80 -40.76 14.68 5.82
CA TYR A 80 -40.19 13.49 6.48
C TYR A 80 -39.32 12.67 5.51
N TRP A 81 -39.75 12.53 4.25
CA TRP A 81 -38.98 11.83 3.24
C TRP A 81 -37.76 12.63 2.82
N GLY A 82 -37.85 13.96 2.74
CA GLY A 82 -36.71 14.84 2.51
C GLY A 82 -35.65 14.69 3.60
N ASN A 83 -36.03 14.68 4.87
CA ASN A 83 -35.11 14.44 5.98
C ASN A 83 -34.41 13.07 5.90
N ILE A 84 -35.16 12.03 5.55
CA ILE A 84 -34.61 10.68 5.37
C ILE A 84 -33.62 10.66 4.21
N LEU A 85 -34.00 11.25 3.07
CA LEU A 85 -33.14 11.32 1.89
C LEU A 85 -31.84 12.05 2.19
N ASP A 86 -31.89 13.20 2.85
CA ASP A 86 -30.73 13.99 3.24
C ASP A 86 -29.77 13.24 4.18
N GLN A 87 -30.32 12.54 5.17
CA GLN A 87 -29.49 11.73 6.07
C GLN A 87 -28.86 10.56 5.32
N TYR A 88 -29.64 9.92 4.43
CA TYR A 88 -29.19 8.80 3.65
C TYR A 88 -28.08 9.20 2.65
N GLN A 89 -28.23 10.38 2.06
CA GLN A 89 -27.24 10.95 1.15
C GLN A 89 -25.92 11.24 1.88
N ARG A 90 -25.99 11.86 3.06
CA ARG A 90 -24.79 12.07 3.89
C ARG A 90 -24.08 10.77 4.27
N MET A 91 -24.84 9.73 4.60
CA MET A 91 -24.25 8.41 4.87
C MET A 91 -23.60 7.80 3.63
N PHE A 92 -24.21 7.97 2.46
CA PHE A 92 -23.64 7.52 1.19
C PHE A 92 -22.35 8.25 0.85
N ASP A 93 -22.33 9.57 1.00
CA ASP A 93 -21.13 10.39 0.76
C ASP A 93 -19.99 9.96 1.70
N MET A 94 -20.27 9.68 2.97
CA MET A 94 -19.26 9.11 3.90
C MET A 94 -18.71 7.76 3.42
N VAL A 95 -19.55 6.90 2.87
CA VAL A 95 -19.10 5.60 2.32
C VAL A 95 -18.24 5.79 1.08
N GLU A 96 -18.56 6.75 0.21
CA GLU A 96 -17.73 7.11 -0.94
C GLU A 96 -16.37 7.66 -0.48
N ASP A 97 -16.35 8.59 0.49
CA ASP A 97 -15.13 9.14 1.07
C ASP A 97 -14.22 8.05 1.65
N TYR A 98 -14.79 7.10 2.40
CA TYR A 98 -14.02 5.96 2.92
C TYR A 98 -13.52 5.04 1.80
N GLY A 99 -14.28 4.94 0.69
CA GLY A 99 -13.84 4.25 -0.52
C GLY A 99 -12.59 4.88 -1.14
N GLU A 100 -12.58 6.19 -1.28
CA GLU A 100 -11.43 6.94 -1.79
C GLU A 100 -10.22 6.85 -0.85
N LEU A 101 -10.45 6.95 0.45
CA LEU A 101 -9.40 6.80 1.46
C LEU A 101 -8.75 5.42 1.41
N ILE A 102 -9.54 4.33 1.33
CA ILE A 102 -9.00 2.97 1.26
C ILE A 102 -8.20 2.73 -0.03
N GLU A 103 -8.60 3.35 -1.14
CA GLU A 103 -7.87 3.32 -2.41
C GLU A 103 -6.52 4.05 -2.28
N GLY A 104 -6.52 5.24 -1.69
CA GLY A 104 -5.31 6.00 -1.38
C GLY A 104 -4.34 5.25 -0.46
N LEU A 105 -4.87 4.58 0.57
CA LEU A 105 -4.07 3.74 1.47
C LEU A 105 -3.47 2.53 0.75
N SER A 106 -4.24 1.91 -0.17
CA SER A 106 -3.71 0.82 -1.01
C SER A 106 -2.53 1.28 -1.86
N HIS A 107 -2.65 2.41 -2.54
CA HIS A 107 -1.55 2.99 -3.32
C HIS A 107 -0.33 3.37 -2.46
N THR A 108 -0.57 3.87 -1.25
CA THR A 108 0.51 4.18 -0.29
C THR A 108 1.23 2.90 0.12
N PHE A 109 0.49 1.85 0.44
CA PHE A 109 1.04 0.55 0.78
C PHE A 109 1.89 -0.04 -0.36
N ASP A 110 1.37 -0.02 -1.60
CA ASP A 110 2.09 -0.50 -2.77
C ASP A 110 3.41 0.27 -3.00
N SER A 111 3.36 1.59 -2.81
CA SER A 111 4.55 2.47 -2.91
C SER A 111 5.59 2.14 -1.84
N LEU A 112 5.16 1.86 -0.60
CA LEU A 112 6.05 1.44 0.48
C LEU A 112 6.70 0.08 0.19
N GLN A 113 5.94 -0.88 -0.35
CA GLN A 113 6.47 -2.19 -0.74
C GLN A 113 7.46 -2.08 -1.91
N ALA A 114 7.15 -1.24 -2.91
CA ALA A 114 8.05 -0.97 -4.02
C ALA A 114 9.37 -0.33 -3.53
N ASN A 115 9.30 0.63 -2.61
CA ASN A 115 10.47 1.26 -2.00
C ASN A 115 11.33 0.24 -1.25
N LYS A 116 10.71 -0.61 -0.44
CA LYS A 116 11.41 -1.68 0.30
C LYS A 116 12.09 -2.68 -0.65
N THR A 117 11.41 -3.07 -1.71
CA THR A 117 12.00 -3.93 -2.76
C THR A 117 13.18 -3.25 -3.43
N ASN A 118 13.06 -1.96 -3.74
CA ASN A 118 14.15 -1.19 -4.33
C ASN A 118 15.36 -1.08 -3.39
N GLU A 119 15.15 -0.94 -2.07
CA GLU A 119 16.23 -0.96 -1.08
C GLU A 119 16.96 -2.30 -1.07
N ILE A 120 16.23 -3.41 -1.07
CA ILE A 120 16.82 -4.76 -1.14
C ILE A 120 17.61 -4.91 -2.44
N MET A 121 17.04 -4.48 -3.58
CA MET A 121 17.71 -4.53 -4.88
C MET A 121 18.99 -3.69 -4.92
N LYS A 122 19.01 -2.51 -4.27
CA LYS A 122 20.23 -1.69 -4.13
C LYS A 122 21.32 -2.45 -3.38
N VAL A 123 21.00 -3.07 -2.24
CA VAL A 123 21.96 -3.85 -1.46
C VAL A 123 22.50 -5.03 -2.27
N LEU A 124 21.62 -5.77 -2.95
CA LEU A 124 22.02 -6.91 -3.78
C LEU A 124 22.91 -6.47 -4.94
N THR A 125 22.57 -5.38 -5.63
CA THR A 125 23.36 -4.80 -6.73
C THR A 125 24.74 -4.37 -6.22
N PHE A 126 24.80 -3.69 -5.07
CA PHE A 126 26.05 -3.30 -4.44
C PHE A 126 26.95 -4.51 -4.17
N LEU A 127 26.39 -5.54 -3.54
CA LEU A 127 27.12 -6.76 -3.21
C LEU A 127 27.66 -7.45 -4.48
N SER A 128 26.80 -7.63 -5.48
CA SER A 128 27.15 -8.28 -6.74
C SER A 128 28.22 -7.51 -7.53
N THR A 129 28.10 -6.18 -7.56
CA THR A 129 29.05 -5.31 -8.27
C THR A 129 30.46 -5.38 -7.66
N ILE A 130 30.56 -5.51 -6.33
CA ILE A 130 31.85 -5.66 -5.67
C ILE A 130 32.38 -7.09 -5.82
N MET A 131 31.53 -8.11 -5.66
CA MET A 131 31.97 -9.52 -5.69
C MET A 131 32.42 -9.99 -7.07
N LEU A 132 31.80 -9.50 -8.15
CA LEU A 132 32.10 -9.94 -9.51
C LEU A 132 33.57 -9.71 -9.89
N PRO A 133 34.16 -8.51 -9.79
CA PRO A 133 35.59 -8.32 -10.12
C PRO A 133 36.51 -9.06 -9.16
N LEU A 134 36.16 -9.21 -7.87
CA LEU A 134 36.95 -10.00 -6.93
C LEU A 134 36.98 -11.48 -7.33
N THR A 135 35.84 -12.03 -7.75
CA THR A 135 35.73 -13.40 -8.23
C THR A 135 36.56 -13.61 -9.51
N VAL A 136 36.52 -12.66 -10.45
CA VAL A 136 37.31 -12.72 -11.69
C VAL A 136 38.82 -12.75 -11.36
N VAL A 137 39.28 -11.84 -10.49
CA VAL A 137 40.70 -11.82 -10.08
C VAL A 137 41.09 -13.14 -9.41
N SER A 138 40.28 -13.61 -8.45
CA SER A 138 40.54 -14.89 -7.76
C SER A 138 40.54 -16.09 -8.73
N SER A 139 39.60 -16.11 -9.68
CA SER A 139 39.51 -17.20 -10.68
C SER A 139 40.74 -17.25 -11.60
N ILE A 140 41.19 -16.09 -12.08
CA ILE A 140 42.37 -16.01 -12.95
C ILE A 140 43.60 -16.57 -12.22
N TYR A 141 43.87 -16.14 -11.00
CA TYR A 141 45.00 -16.59 -10.20
C TYR A 141 44.82 -17.97 -9.57
N GLY A 142 43.59 -18.51 -9.56
CA GLY A 142 43.29 -19.90 -9.19
C GLY A 142 43.43 -20.91 -10.33
N MET A 143 43.73 -20.47 -11.55
CA MET A 143 43.96 -21.37 -12.69
C MET A 143 45.32 -22.09 -12.57
N ASN A 144 45.36 -23.35 -13.01
CA ASN A 144 46.59 -24.15 -13.10
C ASN A 144 47.39 -23.82 -14.38
N LEU A 145 47.63 -22.54 -14.64
CA LEU A 145 48.44 -22.04 -15.76
C LEU A 145 49.60 -21.22 -15.20
N ASP A 146 50.73 -21.21 -15.92
CA ASP A 146 51.87 -20.37 -15.56
C ASP A 146 51.54 -18.89 -15.78
N LEU A 147 51.14 -18.24 -14.71
CA LEU A 147 50.80 -16.82 -14.73
C LEU A 147 52.03 -15.94 -14.41
N PRO A 148 52.12 -14.74 -15.00
CA PRO A 148 53.21 -13.83 -14.67
C PRO A 148 53.15 -13.48 -13.15
N LEU A 149 54.32 -13.48 -12.52
CA LEU A 149 54.53 -13.24 -11.08
C LEU A 149 54.16 -14.39 -10.14
N GLN A 150 53.66 -15.53 -10.61
CA GLN A 150 53.21 -16.65 -9.75
C GLN A 150 54.32 -17.22 -8.84
N SER A 151 55.57 -17.17 -9.28
CA SER A 151 56.74 -17.62 -8.50
C SER A 151 57.26 -16.61 -7.45
N SER A 152 56.70 -15.40 -7.43
CA SER A 152 57.11 -14.35 -6.50
C SER A 152 56.37 -14.41 -5.18
N HIS A 153 57.09 -14.40 -4.06
CA HIS A 153 56.49 -14.36 -2.70
C HIS A 153 55.62 -13.13 -2.49
N TYR A 154 55.85 -12.05 -3.23
CA TYR A 154 55.07 -10.78 -3.14
C TYR A 154 53.80 -10.81 -3.99
N ALA A 155 53.62 -11.78 -4.90
CA ALA A 155 52.44 -11.84 -5.78
C ALA A 155 51.14 -11.96 -5.00
N PHE A 156 51.11 -12.79 -3.98
CA PHE A 156 49.93 -12.93 -3.09
C PHE A 156 49.51 -11.62 -2.48
N TRP A 157 50.45 -10.90 -1.89
CA TRP A 157 50.13 -9.59 -1.25
C TRP A 157 49.75 -8.53 -2.28
N GLY A 158 50.34 -8.58 -3.50
CA GLY A 158 49.96 -7.71 -4.60
C GLY A 158 48.52 -7.91 -5.04
N ILE A 159 48.07 -9.18 -5.17
CA ILE A 159 46.70 -9.52 -5.55
C ILE A 159 45.70 -9.03 -4.46
N ILE A 160 46.00 -9.28 -3.19
CA ILE A 160 45.19 -8.80 -2.06
C ILE A 160 45.09 -7.27 -2.06
N ALA A 161 46.19 -6.57 -2.34
CA ALA A 161 46.19 -5.11 -2.42
C ALA A 161 45.28 -4.59 -3.57
N VAL A 162 45.36 -5.22 -4.77
CA VAL A 162 44.50 -4.89 -5.90
C VAL A 162 43.04 -5.13 -5.57
N MET A 163 42.70 -6.26 -4.93
CA MET A 163 41.31 -6.54 -4.50
C MET A 163 40.80 -5.51 -3.51
N LEU A 164 41.59 -5.10 -2.52
CA LEU A 164 41.25 -4.04 -1.57
C LEU A 164 41.04 -2.70 -2.27
N VAL A 165 41.87 -2.32 -3.21
CA VAL A 165 41.70 -1.10 -4.00
C VAL A 165 40.38 -1.13 -4.77
N ILE A 166 40.02 -2.25 -5.39
CA ILE A 166 38.74 -2.42 -6.08
C ILE A 166 37.57 -2.20 -5.12
N VAL A 167 37.57 -2.83 -3.93
CA VAL A 167 36.52 -2.65 -2.92
C VAL A 167 36.38 -1.20 -2.49
N VAL A 168 37.52 -0.54 -2.20
CA VAL A 168 37.54 0.86 -1.76
C VAL A 168 36.99 1.79 -2.83
N LEU A 169 37.39 1.59 -4.12
CA LEU A 169 36.91 2.38 -5.24
C LEU A 169 35.39 2.24 -5.41
N PHE A 170 34.85 1.02 -5.39
CA PHE A 170 33.39 0.81 -5.48
C PHE A 170 32.66 1.38 -4.28
N PHE A 171 33.19 1.23 -3.06
CA PHE A 171 32.60 1.81 -1.86
C PHE A 171 32.48 3.35 -1.98
N PHE A 172 33.55 4.03 -2.38
CA PHE A 172 33.52 5.49 -2.60
C PHE A 172 32.61 5.90 -3.75
N TYR A 173 32.55 5.13 -4.83
CA TYR A 173 31.65 5.38 -5.95
C TYR A 173 30.18 5.32 -5.51
N PHE A 174 29.76 4.28 -4.81
CA PHE A 174 28.38 4.13 -4.33
C PHE A 174 28.01 5.16 -3.26
N LYS A 175 28.94 5.45 -2.33
CA LYS A 175 28.75 6.50 -1.34
C LYS A 175 28.54 7.89 -1.99
N ARG A 176 29.30 8.20 -3.03
CA ARG A 176 29.13 9.46 -3.78
C ARG A 176 27.77 9.53 -4.50
N ARG A 177 27.25 8.40 -4.94
CA ARG A 177 25.94 8.29 -5.61
C ARG A 177 24.75 8.24 -4.64
N ARG A 178 24.99 8.33 -3.34
CA ARG A 178 23.96 8.21 -2.28
C ARG A 178 23.15 6.89 -2.36
N TRP A 179 23.82 5.81 -2.72
CA TRP A 179 23.25 4.48 -2.71
C TRP A 179 23.40 3.78 -1.34
N LEU A 180 24.32 4.29 -0.56
CA LEU A 180 24.59 3.94 0.84
C LEU A 180 24.25 5.12 1.74
#